data_42e889fde6f75c3ff4e94682b5125404
#
_entry.id   42e889fde6f75c3ff4e94682b5125404
#
_cell.length_a   1.000
_cell.length_b   1.000
_cell.length_c   1.000
_cell.angle_alpha   90.00
_cell.angle_beta   90.00
_cell.angle_gamma   90.00
#
_symmetry.space_group_name_H-M   'P 1'
#
loop_
_entity.id
_entity.type
_entity.pdbx_description
1 polymer ?
#
loop_
_entity_poly.entity_id
_entity_poly.type
_entity_poly.pdbx_seq_one_letter_code
_entity_poly.pdbx_strand_id
1 'polypeptide(L)'
;NTQLEAHLTSSVGVRFADVAKAGEGKRAVREIVGVPQVLCEAWSSRRAAIEARQAELAVEFQHRHLRPPTPAEALALAQQSTLETRDAKHEPRSMAEQRAAWHREAVAVLGASGIDEMLDQVQRAHAPIVAIDETWIEVTAARMVETMGLARASWNVWHLHAEASRQARRHATTPHEAARLTDRLLAAATARCVALDGWNDSISEPTVLRRSDGTSMYGHAGTRRYTSHHVLHAERSITRAAELTDGRTASEVDVSLALLETSSNGVTLNAGQAALVREMTTSGRRVQVALA
;
A
#
# COMPACT_ATOMS: atom_id res chain seq x y z
N ASN A 1 -15.26 2.12 2.52
CA ASN A 1 -15.36 1.02 3.51
C ASN A 1 -15.53 1.54 4.95
N THR A 2 -14.83 2.60 5.40
CA THR A 2 -14.93 3.14 6.77
C THR A 2 -16.36 3.45 7.20
N GLN A 3 -17.13 4.12 6.36
CA GLN A 3 -18.53 4.45 6.60
C GLN A 3 -19.41 3.18 6.68
N LEU A 4 -19.18 2.22 5.80
CA LEU A 4 -19.91 0.94 5.80
C LEU A 4 -19.64 0.14 7.07
N GLU A 5 -18.36 -0.01 7.45
CA GLU A 5 -17.99 -0.74 8.68
C GLU A 5 -18.61 -0.08 9.92
N ALA A 6 -18.50 1.25 10.04
CA ALA A 6 -19.10 1.99 11.14
C ALA A 6 -20.64 1.89 11.16
N HIS A 7 -21.29 1.90 9.99
CA HIS A 7 -22.73 1.70 9.86
C HIS A 7 -23.13 0.29 10.32
N LEU A 8 -22.45 -0.75 9.84
CA LEU A 8 -22.71 -2.13 10.26
C LEU A 8 -22.47 -2.34 11.75
N THR A 9 -21.40 -1.73 12.30
CA THR A 9 -21.14 -1.77 13.73
C THR A 9 -22.28 -1.12 14.53
N SER A 10 -22.79 0.03 14.09
CA SER A 10 -23.84 0.75 14.82
C SER A 10 -25.24 0.13 14.66
N SER A 11 -25.55 -0.44 13.49
CA SER A 11 -26.91 -0.95 13.18
C SER A 11 -27.08 -2.43 13.47
N VAL A 12 -26.02 -3.23 13.35
CA VAL A 12 -26.07 -4.70 13.49
C VAL A 12 -25.23 -5.19 14.69
N GLY A 13 -24.36 -4.33 15.24
CA GLY A 13 -23.48 -4.68 16.36
C GLY A 13 -22.24 -5.49 15.99
N VAL A 14 -21.97 -5.71 14.69
CA VAL A 14 -20.82 -6.49 14.25
C VAL A 14 -19.51 -5.75 14.46
N ARG A 15 -18.42 -6.50 14.66
CA ARG A 15 -17.07 -5.98 14.85
C ARG A 15 -16.17 -6.43 13.71
N PHE A 16 -15.20 -5.60 13.39
CA PHE A 16 -14.21 -5.89 12.36
C PHE A 16 -12.80 -5.94 12.95
N ALA A 17 -11.99 -6.90 12.51
CA ALA A 17 -10.59 -7.01 12.88
C ALA A 17 -9.71 -7.14 11.63
N ASP A 18 -8.45 -6.73 11.74
CA ASP A 18 -7.47 -6.90 10.68
C ASP A 18 -7.07 -8.37 10.60
N VAL A 19 -7.08 -8.96 9.40
CA VAL A 19 -6.62 -10.34 9.18
C VAL A 19 -5.13 -10.33 8.86
N ALA A 20 -4.36 -11.15 9.57
CA ALA A 20 -2.90 -11.19 9.53
C ALA A 20 -2.27 -11.66 8.19
N LYS A 21 -3.07 -12.01 7.18
CA LYS A 21 -2.63 -12.57 5.89
C LYS A 21 -2.31 -11.52 4.80
N ALA A 22 -2.17 -10.25 5.12
CA ALA A 22 -1.64 -9.31 4.16
C ALA A 22 -0.14 -9.60 3.99
N GLY A 23 0.27 -10.11 2.81
CA GLY A 23 1.69 -10.25 2.46
C GLY A 23 2.44 -8.93 2.61
N GLU A 24 3.76 -8.99 2.72
CA GLU A 24 4.62 -7.83 2.90
C GLU A 24 4.28 -6.72 1.88
N GLY A 25 4.07 -5.50 2.35
CA GLY A 25 3.65 -4.34 1.54
C GLY A 25 2.16 -4.31 1.14
N LYS A 26 1.35 -5.32 1.47
CA LYS A 26 -0.09 -5.31 1.22
C LYS A 26 -0.87 -4.78 2.42
N ARG A 27 -1.98 -4.11 2.13
CA ARG A 27 -2.89 -3.61 3.17
C ARG A 27 -3.61 -4.76 3.85
N ALA A 28 -3.73 -4.70 5.18
CA ALA A 28 -4.54 -5.65 5.94
C ALA A 28 -6.01 -5.61 5.45
N VAL A 29 -6.58 -6.78 5.23
CA VAL A 29 -8.00 -6.96 4.97
C VAL A 29 -8.71 -7.02 6.32
N ARG A 30 -9.88 -6.40 6.43
CA ARG A 30 -10.69 -6.47 7.64
C ARG A 30 -11.87 -7.39 7.42
N GLU A 31 -12.07 -8.27 8.37
CA GLU A 31 -13.16 -9.23 8.37
C GLU A 31 -14.01 -9.11 9.63
N ILE A 32 -15.24 -9.60 9.58
CA ILE A 32 -16.14 -9.60 10.72
C ILE A 32 -15.62 -10.62 11.75
N VAL A 33 -15.45 -10.17 12.99
CA VAL A 33 -15.01 -11.04 14.08
C VAL A 33 -16.09 -12.07 14.40
N GLY A 34 -15.69 -13.34 14.49
CA GLY A 34 -16.61 -14.45 14.74
C GLY A 34 -17.06 -15.18 13.48
N VAL A 35 -16.77 -14.67 12.28
CA VAL A 35 -17.00 -15.43 11.04
C VAL A 35 -15.85 -16.41 10.83
N PRO A 36 -16.14 -17.72 10.70
CA PRO A 36 -15.10 -18.74 10.50
C PRO A 36 -14.34 -18.53 9.19
N GLN A 37 -13.02 -18.70 9.23
CA GLN A 37 -12.14 -18.55 8.08
C GLN A 37 -12.52 -19.44 6.89
N VAL A 38 -12.99 -20.68 7.17
CA VAL A 38 -13.43 -21.61 6.14
C VAL A 38 -14.59 -21.06 5.30
N LEU A 39 -15.50 -20.29 5.91
CA LEU A 39 -16.59 -19.64 5.18
C LEU A 39 -16.08 -18.47 4.33
N CYS A 40 -15.17 -17.66 4.87
CA CYS A 40 -14.53 -16.58 4.12
C CYS A 40 -13.77 -17.13 2.90
N GLU A 41 -13.07 -18.25 3.04
CA GLU A 41 -12.34 -18.91 1.96
C GLU A 41 -13.30 -19.49 0.90
N ALA A 42 -14.39 -20.12 1.31
CA ALA A 42 -15.42 -20.63 0.39
C ALA A 42 -16.04 -19.51 -0.47
N TRP A 43 -16.33 -18.35 0.15
CA TRP A 43 -16.88 -17.20 -0.59
C TRP A 43 -15.83 -16.39 -1.34
N SER A 44 -14.55 -16.63 -1.11
CA SER A 44 -13.42 -16.05 -1.84
C SER A 44 -12.94 -16.92 -3.01
N SER A 45 -13.73 -17.91 -3.43
CA SER A 45 -13.42 -18.90 -4.47
C SER A 45 -12.90 -18.30 -5.78
N ARG A 46 -13.44 -17.15 -6.20
CA ARG A 46 -12.96 -16.46 -7.40
C ARG A 46 -11.50 -16.04 -7.31
N ARG A 47 -11.05 -15.56 -6.16
CA ARG A 47 -9.65 -15.18 -5.98
C ARG A 47 -8.73 -16.39 -6.05
N ALA A 48 -9.14 -17.49 -5.42
CA ALA A 48 -8.40 -18.75 -5.48
C ALA A 48 -8.30 -19.27 -6.91
N ALA A 49 -9.39 -19.22 -7.70
CA ALA A 49 -9.39 -19.58 -9.10
C ALA A 49 -8.46 -18.73 -9.96
N ILE A 50 -8.45 -17.40 -9.74
CA ILE A 50 -7.55 -16.48 -10.45
C ILE A 50 -6.08 -16.79 -10.12
N GLU A 51 -5.75 -16.98 -8.84
CA GLU A 51 -4.39 -17.28 -8.39
C GLU A 51 -3.91 -18.65 -8.90
N ALA A 52 -4.76 -19.66 -8.90
CA ALA A 52 -4.46 -20.97 -9.48
C ALA A 52 -4.18 -20.87 -10.99
N ARG A 53 -5.08 -20.20 -11.74
CA ARG A 53 -4.90 -20.03 -13.19
C ARG A 53 -3.66 -19.18 -13.53
N GLN A 54 -3.35 -18.17 -12.73
CA GLN A 54 -2.13 -17.37 -12.90
C GLN A 54 -0.86 -18.23 -12.70
N ALA A 55 -0.87 -19.12 -11.72
CA ALA A 55 0.25 -20.06 -11.50
C ALA A 55 0.43 -21.01 -12.69
N GLU A 56 -0.67 -21.55 -13.23
CA GLU A 56 -0.63 -22.39 -14.44
C GLU A 56 -0.04 -21.66 -15.63
N LEU A 57 -0.54 -20.43 -15.91
CA LEU A 57 -0.05 -19.59 -17.00
C LEU A 57 1.44 -19.23 -16.85
N ALA A 58 1.91 -19.02 -15.61
CA ALA A 58 3.32 -18.77 -15.35
C ALA A 58 4.19 -20.00 -15.66
N VAL A 59 3.73 -21.20 -15.32
CA VAL A 59 4.41 -22.46 -15.66
C VAL A 59 4.41 -22.68 -17.18
N GLU A 60 3.28 -22.49 -17.86
CA GLU A 60 3.19 -22.57 -19.32
C GLU A 60 4.16 -21.60 -20.01
N PHE A 61 4.26 -20.36 -19.48
CA PHE A 61 5.19 -19.36 -19.98
C PHE A 61 6.65 -19.81 -19.82
N GLN A 62 7.03 -20.31 -18.64
CA GLN A 62 8.38 -20.81 -18.39
C GLN A 62 8.77 -21.96 -19.31
N HIS A 63 7.84 -22.91 -19.54
CA HIS A 63 8.09 -24.00 -20.50
C HIS A 63 8.28 -23.52 -21.93
N ARG A 64 7.51 -22.52 -22.37
CA ARG A 64 7.58 -21.96 -23.74
C ARG A 64 8.81 -21.12 -23.98
N HIS A 65 9.20 -20.29 -22.99
CA HIS A 65 10.25 -19.28 -23.14
C HIS A 65 11.57 -19.64 -22.43
N LEU A 66 11.62 -20.75 -21.69
CA LEU A 66 12.78 -21.22 -20.92
C LEU A 66 13.34 -20.18 -19.93
N ARG A 67 12.49 -19.25 -19.49
CA ARG A 67 12.80 -18.22 -18.48
C ARG A 67 11.54 -17.81 -17.72
N PRO A 68 11.68 -17.24 -16.52
CA PRO A 68 10.53 -16.66 -15.81
C PRO A 68 9.99 -15.42 -16.55
N PRO A 69 8.69 -15.08 -16.36
CA PRO A 69 8.10 -13.88 -16.93
C PRO A 69 8.72 -12.63 -16.33
N THR A 70 8.94 -11.61 -17.14
CA THR A 70 9.29 -10.25 -16.70
C THR A 70 8.10 -9.62 -15.95
N PRO A 71 8.28 -8.52 -15.17
CA PRO A 71 7.18 -7.85 -14.48
C PRO A 71 6.02 -7.44 -15.40
N ALA A 72 6.29 -7.00 -16.62
CA ALA A 72 5.27 -6.64 -17.62
C ALA A 72 4.51 -7.87 -18.12
N GLU A 73 5.21 -8.97 -18.42
CA GLU A 73 4.62 -10.25 -18.82
C GLU A 73 3.80 -10.86 -17.68
N ALA A 74 4.30 -10.81 -16.44
CA ALA A 74 3.57 -11.28 -15.26
C ALA A 74 2.25 -10.50 -15.06
N LEU A 75 2.24 -9.19 -15.33
CA LEU A 75 1.02 -8.39 -15.31
C LEU A 75 0.02 -8.82 -16.40
N ALA A 76 0.51 -9.11 -17.61
CA ALA A 76 -0.33 -9.60 -18.70
C ALA A 76 -0.95 -10.97 -18.37
N LEU A 77 -0.16 -11.91 -17.80
CA LEU A 77 -0.66 -13.22 -17.33
C LEU A 77 -1.70 -13.06 -16.21
N ALA A 78 -1.52 -12.11 -15.29
CA ALA A 78 -2.50 -11.81 -14.25
C ALA A 78 -3.81 -11.23 -14.81
N GLN A 79 -3.75 -10.42 -15.86
CA GLN A 79 -4.92 -9.93 -16.58
C GLN A 79 -5.63 -11.06 -17.31
N GLN A 80 -4.88 -11.93 -18.00
CA GLN A 80 -5.40 -13.09 -18.70
C GLN A 80 -6.11 -14.04 -17.73
N SER A 81 -5.49 -14.41 -16.60
CA SER A 81 -6.11 -15.28 -15.60
C SER A 81 -7.41 -14.71 -15.05
N THR A 82 -7.48 -13.38 -14.86
CA THR A 82 -8.69 -12.69 -14.41
C THR A 82 -9.82 -12.77 -15.44
N LEU A 83 -9.51 -12.74 -16.73
CA LEU A 83 -10.49 -12.85 -17.80
C LEU A 83 -10.96 -14.29 -18.00
N GLU A 84 -10.04 -15.25 -18.01
CA GLU A 84 -10.34 -16.67 -18.23
C GLU A 84 -11.17 -17.30 -17.09
N THR A 85 -10.97 -16.83 -15.86
CA THR A 85 -11.72 -17.29 -14.69
C THR A 85 -13.00 -16.52 -14.44
N ARG A 86 -13.40 -15.65 -15.37
CA ARG A 86 -14.64 -14.89 -15.23
C ARG A 86 -15.84 -15.75 -15.61
N ASP A 87 -16.70 -16.00 -14.63
CA ASP A 87 -17.98 -16.67 -14.89
C ASP A 87 -18.81 -15.90 -15.91
N ALA A 88 -19.59 -16.65 -16.70
CA ALA A 88 -20.59 -16.06 -17.57
C ALA A 88 -21.60 -15.24 -16.75
N LYS A 89 -22.06 -14.11 -17.30
CA LYS A 89 -23.12 -13.35 -16.65
C LYS A 89 -24.37 -14.21 -16.54
N HIS A 90 -24.79 -14.49 -15.32
CA HIS A 90 -26.08 -15.12 -15.05
C HIS A 90 -27.21 -14.08 -15.04
N GLU A 91 -28.45 -14.53 -15.20
CA GLU A 91 -29.63 -13.71 -14.99
C GLU A 91 -29.62 -13.02 -13.63
N PRO A 92 -30.08 -11.75 -13.56
CA PRO A 92 -30.15 -11.03 -12.29
C PRO A 92 -31.05 -11.79 -11.29
N ARG A 93 -30.52 -12.09 -10.12
CA ARG A 93 -31.27 -12.73 -9.04
C ARG A 93 -31.85 -11.65 -8.13
N SER A 94 -33.07 -11.90 -7.63
CA SER A 94 -33.61 -11.07 -6.56
C SER A 94 -32.75 -11.17 -5.29
N MET A 95 -32.82 -10.16 -4.44
CA MET A 95 -32.10 -10.19 -3.16
C MET A 95 -32.52 -11.37 -2.26
N ALA A 96 -33.77 -11.79 -2.34
CA ALA A 96 -34.28 -12.94 -1.59
C ALA A 96 -33.63 -14.25 -2.08
N GLU A 97 -33.57 -14.45 -3.39
CA GLU A 97 -32.93 -15.62 -4.01
C GLU A 97 -31.42 -15.66 -3.69
N GLN A 98 -30.77 -14.50 -3.72
CA GLN A 98 -29.35 -14.40 -3.40
C GLN A 98 -29.07 -14.73 -1.94
N ARG A 99 -29.87 -14.22 -1.00
CA ARG A 99 -29.77 -14.56 0.43
C ARG A 99 -30.00 -16.05 0.67
N ALA A 100 -31.01 -16.64 0.00
CA ALA A 100 -31.28 -18.06 0.11
C ALA A 100 -30.10 -18.91 -0.44
N ALA A 101 -29.45 -18.48 -1.51
CA ALA A 101 -28.26 -19.12 -2.02
C ALA A 101 -27.09 -19.07 -1.04
N TRP A 102 -26.77 -17.89 -0.53
CA TRP A 102 -25.71 -17.71 0.49
C TRP A 102 -25.97 -18.52 1.76
N HIS A 103 -27.22 -18.59 2.21
CA HIS A 103 -27.57 -19.40 3.36
C HIS A 103 -27.33 -20.89 3.11
N ARG A 104 -27.75 -21.41 1.93
CA ARG A 104 -27.47 -22.83 1.57
C ARG A 104 -25.98 -23.12 1.49
N GLU A 105 -25.18 -22.20 0.91
CA GLU A 105 -23.73 -22.34 0.86
C GLU A 105 -23.12 -22.35 2.25
N ALA A 106 -23.56 -21.45 3.14
CA ALA A 106 -23.10 -21.41 4.52
C ALA A 106 -23.45 -22.69 5.30
N VAL A 107 -24.69 -23.20 5.11
CA VAL A 107 -25.10 -24.50 5.70
C VAL A 107 -24.26 -25.64 5.16
N ALA A 108 -23.92 -25.64 3.89
CA ALA A 108 -23.05 -26.70 3.31
C ALA A 108 -21.63 -26.69 3.89
N VAL A 109 -21.12 -25.50 4.27
CA VAL A 109 -19.76 -25.34 4.82
C VAL A 109 -19.72 -25.57 6.33
N LEU A 110 -20.67 -25.02 7.08
CA LEU A 110 -20.66 -24.97 8.55
C LEU A 110 -21.63 -25.95 9.21
N GLY A 111 -22.61 -26.47 8.47
CA GLY A 111 -23.79 -27.10 9.05
C GLY A 111 -24.77 -26.07 9.68
N ALA A 112 -25.98 -26.50 10.02
CA ALA A 112 -26.98 -25.62 10.61
C ALA A 112 -26.55 -25.10 12.01
N SER A 113 -26.03 -25.98 12.87
CA SER A 113 -25.53 -25.59 14.20
C SER A 113 -24.31 -24.66 14.13
N GLY A 114 -23.45 -24.85 13.13
CA GLY A 114 -22.28 -23.97 12.93
C GLY A 114 -22.66 -22.54 12.56
N ILE A 115 -23.82 -22.34 11.88
CA ILE A 115 -24.34 -20.99 11.60
C ILE A 115 -24.80 -20.33 12.92
N ASP A 116 -25.53 -21.03 13.77
CA ASP A 116 -26.01 -20.50 15.05
C ASP A 116 -24.81 -20.15 15.95
N GLU A 117 -23.80 -21.00 16.02
CA GLU A 117 -22.56 -20.73 16.76
C GLU A 117 -21.81 -19.51 16.20
N MET A 118 -21.73 -19.37 14.89
CA MET A 118 -21.11 -18.22 14.23
C MET A 118 -21.87 -16.93 14.58
N LEU A 119 -23.20 -16.93 14.48
CA LEU A 119 -24.02 -15.78 14.81
C LEU A 119 -23.86 -15.36 16.28
N ASP A 120 -23.82 -16.33 17.19
CA ASP A 120 -23.55 -16.13 18.60
C ASP A 120 -22.16 -15.53 18.84
N GLN A 121 -21.14 -16.01 18.15
CA GLN A 121 -19.76 -15.47 18.23
C GLN A 121 -19.70 -14.03 17.72
N VAL A 122 -20.32 -13.74 16.58
CA VAL A 122 -20.39 -12.40 16.00
C VAL A 122 -21.07 -11.42 16.97
N GLN A 123 -22.17 -11.82 17.62
CA GLN A 123 -22.90 -10.99 18.57
C GLN A 123 -22.13 -10.77 19.88
N ARG A 124 -21.37 -11.77 20.35
CA ARG A 124 -20.56 -11.67 21.57
C ARG A 124 -19.23 -10.94 21.37
N ALA A 125 -18.82 -10.66 20.13
CA ALA A 125 -17.56 -9.99 19.85
C ALA A 125 -17.58 -8.55 20.37
N HIS A 126 -16.80 -8.28 21.42
CA HIS A 126 -16.64 -6.94 21.99
C HIS A 126 -15.26 -6.41 21.58
N ALA A 127 -15.22 -5.18 21.08
CA ALA A 127 -13.94 -4.50 20.88
C ALA A 127 -13.43 -3.95 22.22
N PRO A 128 -12.12 -3.99 22.50
CA PRO A 128 -11.57 -3.28 23.61
C PRO A 128 -11.86 -1.77 23.44
N ILE A 129 -12.38 -1.15 24.51
CA ILE A 129 -12.62 0.30 24.52
C ILE A 129 -11.25 0.96 24.66
N VAL A 130 -10.74 1.52 23.57
CA VAL A 130 -9.55 2.37 23.59
C VAL A 130 -10.01 3.79 23.87
N ALA A 131 -9.47 4.41 24.91
CA ALA A 131 -9.73 5.83 25.18
C ALA A 131 -9.08 6.67 24.04
N ILE A 132 -9.91 7.41 23.30
CA ILE A 132 -9.48 8.31 22.24
C ILE A 132 -9.34 9.71 22.84
N ASP A 133 -8.23 9.92 23.52
CA ASP A 133 -7.83 11.23 24.04
C ASP A 133 -6.91 11.97 23.06
N GLU A 134 -6.47 13.15 23.44
CA GLU A 134 -5.56 13.96 22.60
C GLU A 134 -4.20 13.29 22.42
N THR A 135 -3.70 12.61 23.44
CA THR A 135 -2.45 11.85 23.38
C THR A 135 -2.51 10.74 22.33
N TRP A 136 -3.63 10.01 22.29
CA TRP A 136 -3.87 8.98 21.28
C TRP A 136 -3.89 9.57 19.87
N ILE A 137 -4.55 10.73 19.67
CA ILE A 137 -4.58 11.44 18.37
C ILE A 137 -3.15 11.79 17.93
N GLU A 138 -2.36 12.40 18.84
CA GLU A 138 -1.01 12.84 18.55
C GLU A 138 -0.07 11.67 18.18
N VAL A 139 -0.12 10.59 18.96
CA VAL A 139 0.69 9.37 18.70
C VAL A 139 0.27 8.70 17.39
N THR A 140 -1.03 8.62 17.13
CA THR A 140 -1.55 8.00 15.90
C THR A 140 -1.20 8.85 14.68
N ALA A 141 -1.32 10.17 14.76
CA ALA A 141 -0.91 11.09 13.70
C ALA A 141 0.59 11.01 13.38
N ALA A 142 1.43 10.90 14.39
CA ALA A 142 2.88 10.71 14.20
C ALA A 142 3.17 9.39 13.44
N ARG A 143 2.53 8.29 13.86
CA ARG A 143 2.66 6.98 13.18
C ARG A 143 2.14 7.00 11.74
N MET A 144 1.07 7.75 11.46
CA MET A 144 0.57 7.93 10.11
C MET A 144 1.62 8.59 9.20
N VAL A 145 2.26 9.66 9.67
CA VAL A 145 3.31 10.37 8.91
C VAL A 145 4.53 9.47 8.69
N GLU A 146 4.93 8.71 9.70
CA GLU A 146 6.00 7.72 9.58
C GLU A 146 5.67 6.65 8.53
N THR A 147 4.48 6.06 8.59
CA THR A 147 4.01 5.07 7.62
C THR A 147 4.00 5.62 6.19
N MET A 148 3.62 6.90 6.02
CA MET A 148 3.70 7.57 4.72
C MET A 148 5.14 7.71 4.24
N GLY A 149 6.07 8.10 5.12
CA GLY A 149 7.50 8.28 4.82
C GLY A 149 8.22 6.98 4.44
N LEU A 150 7.82 5.84 5.01
CA LEU A 150 8.35 4.52 4.63
C LEU A 150 7.92 4.10 3.20
N ALA A 151 6.75 4.52 2.77
CA ALA A 151 6.20 4.14 1.47
C ALA A 151 6.52 5.14 0.34
N ARG A 152 6.79 6.40 0.67
CA ARG A 152 6.90 7.50 -0.32
C ARG A 152 7.74 8.66 0.21
N ALA A 153 8.54 9.27 -0.66
CA ALA A 153 9.26 10.51 -0.34
C ALA A 153 8.31 11.72 -0.21
N SER A 154 7.18 11.74 -0.92
CA SER A 154 6.18 12.79 -0.83
C SER A 154 4.76 12.26 -1.03
N TRP A 155 3.78 12.95 -0.45
CA TRP A 155 2.36 12.61 -0.52
C TRP A 155 1.48 13.86 -0.60
N ASN A 156 0.20 13.68 -0.92
CA ASN A 156 -0.83 14.72 -0.86
C ASN A 156 -1.82 14.46 0.29
N VAL A 157 -2.72 15.40 0.50
CA VAL A 157 -3.73 15.33 1.57
C VAL A 157 -4.62 14.08 1.48
N TRP A 158 -4.89 13.60 0.27
CA TRP A 158 -5.74 12.41 0.07
C TRP A 158 -5.10 11.11 0.56
N HIS A 159 -3.78 11.02 0.49
CA HIS A 159 -3.04 9.90 1.07
C HIS A 159 -3.15 9.90 2.60
N LEU A 160 -3.00 11.08 3.23
CA LEU A 160 -3.19 11.24 4.68
C LEU A 160 -4.64 10.97 5.09
N HIS A 161 -5.61 11.47 4.33
CA HIS A 161 -7.03 11.21 4.58
C HIS A 161 -7.37 9.71 4.51
N ALA A 162 -6.82 9.01 3.50
CA ALA A 162 -7.01 7.57 3.38
C ALA A 162 -6.42 6.80 4.58
N GLU A 163 -5.26 7.25 5.12
CA GLU A 163 -4.68 6.66 6.32
C GLU A 163 -5.47 7.02 7.58
N ALA A 164 -5.86 8.28 7.75
CA ALA A 164 -6.73 8.73 8.83
C ALA A 164 -8.02 7.91 8.89
N SER A 165 -8.67 7.71 7.74
CA SER A 165 -9.86 6.88 7.63
C SER A 165 -9.62 5.41 8.01
N ARG A 166 -8.42 4.86 7.72
CA ARG A 166 -8.05 3.50 8.16
C ARG A 166 -7.90 3.41 9.67
N GLN A 167 -7.30 4.41 10.30
CA GLN A 167 -7.16 4.44 11.75
C GLN A 167 -8.51 4.66 12.42
N ALA A 168 -9.31 5.60 11.91
CA ALA A 168 -10.63 5.92 12.47
C ALA A 168 -11.57 4.70 12.49
N ARG A 169 -11.63 3.91 11.40
CA ARG A 169 -12.53 2.75 11.31
C ARG A 169 -12.24 1.63 12.32
N ARG A 170 -11.05 1.61 12.91
CA ARG A 170 -10.69 0.61 13.94
C ARG A 170 -11.32 0.92 15.29
N HIS A 171 -11.68 2.18 15.51
CA HIS A 171 -12.09 2.69 16.82
C HIS A 171 -13.49 3.30 16.82
N ALA A 172 -13.95 3.82 15.68
CA ALA A 172 -15.26 4.43 15.57
C ALA A 172 -16.38 3.38 15.59
N THR A 173 -17.45 3.68 16.32
CA THR A 173 -18.64 2.83 16.44
C THR A 173 -19.79 3.34 15.56
N THR A 174 -19.76 4.61 15.17
CA THR A 174 -20.77 5.22 14.31
C THR A 174 -20.14 5.95 13.11
N PRO A 175 -20.88 6.12 11.99
CA PRO A 175 -20.39 6.88 10.84
C PRO A 175 -19.98 8.31 11.17
N HIS A 176 -20.71 8.96 12.07
CA HIS A 176 -20.41 10.34 12.50
C HIS A 176 -19.11 10.40 13.33
N GLU A 177 -18.92 9.48 14.22
CA GLU A 177 -17.67 9.34 14.99
C GLU A 177 -16.48 9.04 14.07
N ALA A 178 -16.65 8.15 13.08
CA ALA A 178 -15.64 7.85 12.10
C ALA A 178 -15.21 9.08 11.29
N ALA A 179 -16.15 9.91 10.86
CA ALA A 179 -15.87 11.15 10.15
C ALA A 179 -15.10 12.13 11.05
N ARG A 180 -15.61 12.43 12.25
CA ARG A 180 -14.95 13.32 13.21
C ARG A 180 -13.53 12.88 13.56
N LEU A 181 -13.34 11.58 13.80
CA LEU A 181 -12.02 11.03 14.11
C LEU A 181 -11.06 11.13 12.92
N THR A 182 -11.57 10.89 11.71
CA THR A 182 -10.81 11.08 10.48
C THR A 182 -10.33 12.52 10.34
N ASP A 183 -11.21 13.49 10.56
CA ASP A 183 -10.86 14.92 10.44
C ASP A 183 -9.82 15.34 11.49
N ARG A 184 -9.96 14.90 12.75
CA ARG A 184 -9.00 15.18 13.82
C ARG A 184 -7.63 14.58 13.50
N LEU A 185 -7.57 13.31 13.09
CA LEU A 185 -6.32 12.64 12.71
C LEU A 185 -5.68 13.30 11.48
N LEU A 186 -6.48 13.68 10.49
CA LEU A 186 -5.99 14.38 9.30
C LEU A 186 -5.37 15.72 9.66
N ALA A 187 -6.03 16.52 10.49
CA ALA A 187 -5.52 17.82 10.95
C ALA A 187 -4.19 17.66 11.70
N ALA A 188 -4.14 16.74 12.68
CA ALA A 188 -2.94 16.47 13.49
C ALA A 188 -1.78 15.93 12.63
N ALA A 189 -2.04 15.02 11.69
CA ALA A 189 -1.02 14.49 10.78
C ALA A 189 -0.51 15.55 9.80
N THR A 190 -1.39 16.39 9.26
CA THR A 190 -1.02 17.48 8.34
C THR A 190 -0.12 18.52 9.04
N ALA A 191 -0.42 18.86 10.30
CA ALA A 191 0.40 19.77 11.09
C ALA A 191 1.83 19.24 11.35
N ARG A 192 2.05 17.93 11.26
CA ARG A 192 3.36 17.27 11.40
C ARG A 192 4.13 17.15 10.09
N CYS A 193 3.50 17.49 8.97
CA CYS A 193 4.11 17.43 7.65
C CYS A 193 4.77 18.74 7.25
N VAL A 194 5.77 18.66 6.39
CA VAL A 194 6.38 19.80 5.73
C VAL A 194 5.72 19.95 4.35
N ALA A 195 5.15 21.11 4.07
CA ALA A 195 4.63 21.43 2.75
C ALA A 195 5.79 21.68 1.78
N LEU A 196 5.73 21.06 0.59
CA LEU A 196 6.75 21.18 -0.45
C LEU A 196 6.46 22.29 -1.47
N ASP A 197 5.26 22.87 -1.43
CA ASP A 197 4.81 23.91 -2.38
C ASP A 197 5.38 25.33 -2.02
N GLY A 198 6.49 25.35 -1.33
CA GLY A 198 7.19 26.56 -0.92
C GLY A 198 8.08 27.16 -2.02
N TRP A 199 7.64 27.22 -3.26
CA TRP A 199 8.17 28.20 -4.15
C TRP A 199 7.72 29.57 -3.57
N ASN A 200 8.66 30.25 -2.95
CA ASN A 200 8.55 31.69 -2.71
C ASN A 200 8.50 32.35 -4.08
N ASP A 201 7.36 32.24 -4.75
CA ASP A 201 7.05 33.09 -5.86
C ASP A 201 6.93 34.50 -5.25
N SER A 202 7.94 35.33 -5.45
CA SER A 202 7.93 36.72 -5.06
C SER A 202 6.79 37.49 -5.75
N ILE A 203 6.06 36.84 -6.64
CA ILE A 203 4.88 37.33 -7.32
C ILE A 203 3.66 37.06 -6.45
N SER A 204 3.16 38.07 -5.79
CA SER A 204 1.88 38.01 -5.06
C SER A 204 0.75 37.77 -6.05
N GLU A 205 0.15 36.56 -5.98
CA GLU A 205 -1.01 36.23 -6.81
C GLU A 205 -2.20 37.15 -6.48
N PRO A 206 -2.79 37.86 -7.47
CA PRO A 206 -3.96 38.68 -7.24
C PRO A 206 -5.11 37.88 -6.61
N THR A 207 -5.87 38.53 -5.71
CA THR A 207 -7.00 37.89 -5.02
C THR A 207 -8.07 37.33 -5.97
N VAL A 208 -8.22 37.97 -7.16
CA VAL A 208 -9.15 37.48 -8.20
C VAL A 208 -8.76 36.12 -8.79
N LEU A 209 -7.49 35.71 -8.65
CA LEU A 209 -6.97 34.40 -9.09
C LEU A 209 -6.90 33.39 -7.94
N ARG A 210 -7.53 33.72 -6.81
CA ARG A 210 -7.66 32.78 -5.67
C ARG A 210 -9.09 32.31 -5.55
N ARG A 211 -9.24 31.05 -5.15
CA ARG A 211 -10.54 30.47 -4.80
C ARG A 211 -11.04 31.05 -3.49
N SER A 212 -12.30 30.80 -3.16
CA SER A 212 -12.93 31.23 -1.90
C SER A 212 -12.22 30.69 -0.63
N ASP A 213 -11.47 29.59 -0.73
CA ASP A 213 -10.64 29.01 0.32
C ASP A 213 -9.20 29.57 0.37
N GLY A 214 -8.91 30.60 -0.46
CA GLY A 214 -7.60 31.25 -0.56
C GLY A 214 -6.56 30.48 -1.39
N THR A 215 -6.89 29.32 -1.96
CA THR A 215 -5.98 28.55 -2.82
C THR A 215 -5.90 29.14 -4.22
N SER A 216 -4.75 28.98 -4.89
CA SER A 216 -4.55 29.43 -6.28
C SER A 216 -5.52 28.76 -7.26
N MET A 217 -6.08 29.52 -8.20
CA MET A 217 -6.88 28.95 -9.29
C MET A 217 -6.05 28.09 -10.26
N TYR A 218 -4.75 28.29 -10.33
CA TYR A 218 -3.83 27.51 -11.16
C TYR A 218 -3.45 26.16 -10.53
N GLY A 219 -3.66 25.99 -9.23
CA GLY A 219 -3.48 24.70 -8.54
C GLY A 219 -4.75 23.86 -8.61
N HIS A 220 -4.61 22.54 -8.74
CA HIS A 220 -5.74 21.64 -8.51
C HIS A 220 -5.96 21.45 -7.00
N ALA A 221 -7.22 21.43 -6.56
CA ALA A 221 -7.55 21.15 -5.17
C ALA A 221 -6.91 19.82 -4.73
N GLY A 222 -6.20 19.85 -3.59
CA GLY A 222 -5.55 18.65 -3.03
C GLY A 222 -4.24 18.23 -3.71
N THR A 223 -3.68 18.99 -4.64
CA THR A 223 -2.38 18.70 -5.27
C THR A 223 -1.19 19.09 -4.41
N ARG A 224 -1.42 19.87 -3.36
CA ARG A 224 -0.37 20.26 -2.41
C ARG A 224 0.41 19.05 -1.94
N ARG A 225 1.73 19.10 -2.11
CA ARG A 225 2.64 18.04 -1.71
C ARG A 225 3.17 18.26 -0.31
N TYR A 226 3.30 17.17 0.41
CA TYR A 226 3.85 17.12 1.76
C TYR A 226 4.94 16.08 1.84
N THR A 227 5.85 16.25 2.78
CA THR A 227 6.85 15.26 3.20
C THR A 227 6.99 15.31 4.72
N SER A 228 7.87 14.50 5.29
CA SER A 228 8.24 14.56 6.71
C SER A 228 9.63 15.12 6.93
N HIS A 229 9.88 15.65 8.12
CA HIS A 229 11.23 16.06 8.54
C HIS A 229 12.22 14.89 8.46
N HIS A 230 11.75 13.65 8.73
CA HIS A 230 12.58 12.45 8.66
C HIS A 230 13.05 12.18 7.22
N VAL A 231 12.15 12.24 6.24
CA VAL A 231 12.48 12.07 4.81
C VAL A 231 13.47 13.15 4.37
N LEU A 232 13.21 14.43 4.69
CA LEU A 232 14.14 15.52 4.35
C LEU A 232 15.52 15.35 4.98
N HIS A 233 15.57 14.84 6.22
CA HIS A 233 16.84 14.55 6.87
C HIS A 233 17.57 13.40 6.16
N ALA A 234 16.88 12.34 5.79
CA ALA A 234 17.47 11.21 5.06
C ALA A 234 18.01 11.67 3.68
N GLU A 235 17.24 12.45 2.93
CA GLU A 235 17.67 13.02 1.64
C GLU A 235 18.93 13.88 1.78
N ARG A 236 18.94 14.78 2.78
CA ARG A 236 20.15 15.60 3.07
C ARG A 236 21.35 14.74 3.46
N SER A 237 21.13 13.67 4.21
CA SER A 237 22.20 12.75 4.62
C SER A 237 22.78 12.01 3.43
N ILE A 238 21.93 11.56 2.48
CA ILE A 238 22.36 10.91 1.25
C ILE A 238 23.14 11.91 0.38
N THR A 239 22.63 13.13 0.21
CA THR A 239 23.29 14.17 -0.59
C THR A 239 24.67 14.50 -0.02
N ARG A 240 24.77 14.69 1.30
CA ARG A 240 26.07 14.92 1.95
C ARG A 240 27.02 13.74 1.79
N ALA A 241 26.51 12.50 1.92
CA ALA A 241 27.33 11.32 1.73
C ALA A 241 27.84 11.19 0.28
N ALA A 242 27.06 11.64 -0.72
CA ALA A 242 27.48 11.66 -2.10
C ALA A 242 28.58 12.68 -2.42
N GLU A 243 28.72 13.73 -1.60
CA GLU A 243 29.79 14.73 -1.73
C GLU A 243 31.12 14.21 -1.14
N LEU A 244 31.10 13.21 -0.27
CA LEU A 244 32.29 12.67 0.37
C LEU A 244 33.02 11.69 -0.55
N THR A 245 34.37 11.83 -0.61
CA THR A 245 35.26 11.00 -1.43
C THR A 245 36.25 10.19 -0.59
N ASP A 246 35.95 9.96 0.67
CA ASP A 246 36.76 9.20 1.64
C ASP A 246 36.31 7.73 1.76
N GLY A 247 35.52 7.24 0.79
CA GLY A 247 35.12 5.83 0.68
C GLY A 247 36.29 4.94 0.26
N ARG A 248 36.04 3.62 0.29
CA ARG A 248 37.04 2.66 -0.18
C ARG A 248 37.25 2.83 -1.70
N THR A 249 38.53 2.78 -2.12
CA THR A 249 38.92 2.79 -3.53
C THR A 249 39.72 1.53 -3.85
N ALA A 250 39.54 1.02 -5.06
CA ALA A 250 40.45 0.03 -5.64
C ALA A 250 41.46 0.75 -6.53
N SER A 251 42.68 0.17 -6.69
CA SER A 251 43.63 0.71 -7.65
C SER A 251 43.18 0.40 -9.11
N GLU A 252 43.54 1.25 -10.04
CA GLU A 252 43.29 1.01 -11.46
C GLU A 252 43.83 -0.34 -11.94
N VAL A 253 44.94 -0.79 -11.35
CA VAL A 253 45.58 -2.07 -11.66
C VAL A 253 44.71 -3.23 -11.20
N ASP A 254 44.21 -3.17 -9.97
CA ASP A 254 43.34 -4.21 -9.42
C ASP A 254 42.02 -4.31 -10.20
N VAL A 255 41.41 -3.17 -10.55
CA VAL A 255 40.19 -3.14 -11.37
C VAL A 255 40.43 -3.71 -12.75
N SER A 256 41.54 -3.38 -13.39
CA SER A 256 41.89 -3.90 -14.70
C SER A 256 42.14 -5.41 -14.69
N LEU A 257 42.79 -5.90 -13.62
CA LEU A 257 43.03 -7.34 -13.41
C LEU A 257 41.70 -8.08 -13.20
N ALA A 258 40.82 -7.55 -12.38
CA ALA A 258 39.50 -8.13 -12.13
C ALA A 258 38.60 -8.17 -13.37
N LEU A 259 38.69 -7.16 -14.23
CA LEU A 259 37.98 -7.15 -15.53
C LEU A 259 38.54 -8.19 -16.50
N LEU A 260 39.86 -8.41 -16.54
CA LEU A 260 40.51 -9.46 -17.32
C LEU A 260 40.11 -10.84 -16.80
N GLU A 261 40.13 -11.05 -15.51
CA GLU A 261 39.71 -12.30 -14.85
C GLU A 261 38.24 -12.62 -15.12
N THR A 262 37.37 -11.61 -15.07
CA THR A 262 35.95 -11.75 -15.43
C THR A 262 35.76 -12.22 -16.86
N SER A 263 36.53 -11.65 -17.81
CA SER A 263 36.52 -12.06 -19.20
C SER A 263 37.04 -13.48 -19.41
N SER A 264 38.10 -13.86 -18.70
CA SER A 264 38.68 -15.22 -18.73
C SER A 264 37.71 -16.28 -18.22
N ASN A 265 36.83 -15.91 -17.28
CA ASN A 265 35.75 -16.75 -16.75
C ASN A 265 34.49 -16.79 -17.65
N GLY A 266 34.56 -16.25 -18.86
CA GLY A 266 33.49 -16.30 -19.85
C GLY A 266 32.42 -15.21 -19.69
N VAL A 267 32.61 -14.24 -18.79
CA VAL A 267 31.71 -13.08 -18.62
C VAL A 267 32.28 -11.87 -19.31
N THR A 268 31.67 -11.45 -20.42
CA THR A 268 32.11 -10.28 -21.19
C THR A 268 31.24 -9.08 -20.85
N LEU A 269 31.85 -8.07 -20.22
CA LEU A 269 31.21 -6.77 -20.02
C LEU A 269 31.35 -5.92 -21.28
N ASN A 270 30.29 -5.19 -21.65
CA ASN A 270 30.44 -4.18 -22.70
C ASN A 270 31.25 -2.96 -22.19
N ALA A 271 31.67 -2.09 -23.12
CA ALA A 271 32.52 -0.94 -22.78
C ALA A 271 31.90 -0.01 -21.72
N GLY A 272 30.57 0.21 -21.78
CA GLY A 272 29.86 1.02 -20.79
C GLY A 272 29.82 0.37 -19.40
N GLN A 273 29.59 -0.93 -19.32
CA GLN A 273 29.61 -1.69 -18.05
C GLN A 273 31.02 -1.69 -17.43
N ALA A 274 32.07 -1.90 -18.25
CA ALA A 274 33.45 -1.85 -17.79
C ALA A 274 33.86 -0.45 -17.31
N ALA A 275 33.42 0.60 -17.97
CA ALA A 275 33.65 1.99 -17.57
C ALA A 275 32.91 2.29 -16.23
N LEU A 276 31.67 1.84 -16.08
CA LEU A 276 30.91 1.99 -14.85
C LEU A 276 31.60 1.29 -13.68
N VAL A 277 32.07 0.06 -13.84
CA VAL A 277 32.81 -0.67 -12.80
C VAL A 277 34.06 0.11 -12.40
N ARG A 278 34.84 0.63 -13.36
CA ARG A 278 36.02 1.46 -13.04
C ARG A 278 35.62 2.70 -12.23
N GLU A 279 34.69 3.47 -12.72
CA GLU A 279 34.26 4.71 -12.07
C GLU A 279 33.76 4.46 -10.64
N MET A 280 32.91 3.46 -10.46
CA MET A 280 32.34 3.14 -9.14
C MET A 280 33.40 2.66 -8.14
N THR A 281 34.42 1.92 -8.60
CA THR A 281 35.44 1.34 -7.70
C THR A 281 36.61 2.28 -7.40
N THR A 282 36.92 3.23 -8.30
CA THR A 282 38.07 4.14 -8.13
C THR A 282 37.71 5.53 -7.62
N SER A 283 36.44 5.94 -7.66
CA SER A 283 36.03 7.31 -7.33
C SER A 283 36.18 7.70 -5.86
N GLY A 284 36.17 6.74 -4.95
CA GLY A 284 36.16 6.99 -3.50
C GLY A 284 34.89 7.65 -2.96
N ARG A 285 33.86 7.87 -3.77
CA ARG A 285 32.59 8.43 -3.32
C ARG A 285 31.85 7.43 -2.46
N ARG A 286 31.27 7.89 -1.34
CA ARG A 286 30.47 7.01 -0.44
C ARG A 286 29.16 6.56 -1.04
N VAL A 287 28.55 7.37 -1.93
CA VAL A 287 27.30 7.08 -2.62
C VAL A 287 27.45 7.44 -4.08
N GLN A 288 27.07 6.52 -4.95
CA GLN A 288 27.08 6.70 -6.39
C GLN A 288 25.77 6.16 -6.98
N VAL A 289 25.31 6.74 -8.07
CA VAL A 289 24.11 6.33 -8.80
C VAL A 289 24.52 5.94 -10.21
N ALA A 290 24.22 4.70 -10.58
CA ALA A 290 24.35 4.23 -11.96
C ALA A 290 22.98 4.33 -12.65
N LEU A 291 22.94 4.98 -13.80
CA LEU A 291 21.78 5.03 -14.68
C LEU A 291 22.01 4.05 -15.83
N ALA A 292 21.10 3.09 -16.01
CA ALA A 292 21.13 2.09 -17.09
C ALA A 292 20.19 2.48 -18.23
#